data_506b7b4c068426a9231d4c871e200c93
#
_entry.id   506b7b4c068426a9231d4c871e200c93
#
_cell.length_a   1.000
_cell.length_b   1.000
_cell.length_c   1.000
_cell.angle_alpha   90.00
_cell.angle_beta   90.00
_cell.angle_gamma   90.00
#
_symmetry.space_group_name_H-M   'P 1'
#
loop_
_entity.id
_entity.type
_entity.pdbx_description
1 polymer ?
#
loop_
_entity_poly.entity_id
_entity_poly.type
_entity_poly.pdbx_seq_one_letter_code
_entity_poly.pdbx_strand_id
1 'polypeptide(L)'
;MESNILSNKLPITLGTDPKSNESVHIDLAQCGNLLIGGATKQGKSHCIHNLIRQIETLTTPPKLILFDPKRCEFSQYKERYRVIDSSSNAVDFLLSVICEHILVKDVSTSEPSHSSYVLVIDEIYDLISMQKSRSMKNYSDYLCYMAIINILIQGPEKNIYTIISTQSSDKDILTKKILDNCQTRLVFRTINAQDSRRILKKPGAEDLLGRVEAILYQEGNCRKIQCP
;
A
#
# COMPACT_ATOMS: atom_id res chain seq x y z
N MET A 1 -18.22 -30.34 11.07
CA MET A 1 -18.67 -29.47 9.97
C MET A 1 -17.61 -28.39 9.82
N GLU A 2 -16.61 -28.65 9.00
CA GLU A 2 -15.57 -27.65 8.68
C GLU A 2 -16.21 -26.62 7.77
N SER A 3 -16.37 -25.42 8.29
CA SER A 3 -16.78 -24.26 7.51
C SER A 3 -15.68 -23.99 6.48
N ASN A 4 -15.95 -24.25 5.21
CA ASN A 4 -15.16 -23.81 4.07
C ASN A 4 -15.12 -22.27 4.05
N ILE A 5 -14.23 -21.71 4.87
CA ILE A 5 -13.80 -20.32 4.69
C ILE A 5 -12.91 -20.37 3.44
N LEU A 6 -13.49 -20.10 2.28
CA LEU A 6 -12.73 -19.75 1.08
C LEU A 6 -11.92 -18.50 1.45
N SER A 7 -10.69 -18.71 1.93
CA SER A 7 -9.78 -17.61 2.19
C SER A 7 -9.52 -16.91 0.86
N ASN A 8 -9.93 -15.67 0.73
CA ASN A 8 -9.60 -14.80 -0.41
C ASN A 8 -8.08 -14.63 -0.44
N LYS A 9 -7.37 -15.58 -1.04
CA LYS A 9 -5.92 -15.49 -1.20
C LYS A 9 -5.60 -14.48 -2.29
N LEU A 10 -4.70 -13.56 -1.98
CA LEU A 10 -4.16 -12.59 -2.93
C LEU A 10 -2.63 -12.78 -3.03
N PRO A 11 -2.17 -13.91 -3.62
CA PRO A 11 -0.75 -14.20 -3.73
C PRO A 11 -0.12 -13.24 -4.75
N ILE A 12 0.96 -12.59 -4.36
CA ILE A 12 1.77 -11.73 -5.22
C ILE A 12 3.26 -12.03 -5.05
N THR A 13 4.00 -11.94 -6.14
CA THR A 13 5.45 -12.13 -6.17
C THR A 13 6.13 -10.79 -6.08
N LEU A 14 6.99 -10.61 -5.08
CA LEU A 14 7.75 -9.38 -4.89
C LEU A 14 9.09 -9.38 -5.65
N GLY A 15 9.62 -10.55 -5.93
CA GLY A 15 10.91 -10.71 -6.60
C GLY A 15 11.55 -12.08 -6.34
N THR A 16 12.86 -12.14 -6.40
CA THR A 16 13.66 -13.35 -6.13
C THR A 16 14.70 -13.10 -5.03
N ASP A 17 15.01 -14.12 -4.28
CA ASP A 17 16.14 -14.09 -3.36
C ASP A 17 17.45 -14.15 -4.16
N PRO A 18 18.36 -13.17 -4.03
CA PRO A 18 19.59 -13.12 -4.82
C PRO A 18 20.58 -14.26 -4.51
N LYS A 19 20.41 -15.01 -3.42
CA LYS A 19 21.29 -16.12 -3.03
C LYS A 19 20.78 -17.47 -3.52
N SER A 20 19.46 -17.73 -3.34
CA SER A 20 18.85 -19.01 -3.71
C SER A 20 18.18 -18.98 -5.09
N ASN A 21 17.99 -17.79 -5.67
CA ASN A 21 17.21 -17.54 -6.88
C ASN A 21 15.75 -18.00 -6.81
N GLU A 22 15.25 -18.23 -5.60
CA GLU A 22 13.85 -18.62 -5.36
C GLU A 22 12.94 -17.41 -5.38
N SER A 23 11.73 -17.59 -5.90
CA SER A 23 10.71 -16.55 -5.92
C SER A 23 10.22 -16.24 -4.50
N VAL A 24 10.09 -14.94 -4.23
CA VAL A 24 9.63 -14.42 -2.95
C VAL A 24 8.19 -13.96 -3.10
N HIS A 25 7.29 -14.67 -2.44
CA HIS A 25 5.86 -14.42 -2.48
C HIS A 25 5.36 -13.89 -1.14
N ILE A 26 4.31 -13.11 -1.19
CA ILE A 26 3.45 -12.77 -0.04
C ILE A 26 2.00 -13.01 -0.42
N ASP A 27 1.16 -13.22 0.58
CA ASP A 27 -0.29 -13.16 0.41
C ASP A 27 -0.77 -11.82 0.97
N LEU A 28 -1.24 -10.93 0.08
CA LEU A 28 -1.69 -9.60 0.48
C LEU A 28 -2.88 -9.67 1.44
N ALA A 29 -3.71 -10.70 1.33
CA ALA A 29 -4.83 -10.92 2.24
C ALA A 29 -4.37 -11.25 3.67
N GLN A 30 -3.23 -11.94 3.82
CA GLN A 30 -2.62 -12.20 5.14
C GLN A 30 -1.84 -10.99 5.66
N CYS A 31 -1.13 -10.27 4.78
CA CYS A 31 -0.36 -9.09 5.16
C CYS A 31 -1.25 -7.91 5.55
N GLY A 32 -2.45 -7.83 5.00
CA GLY A 32 -3.37 -6.71 5.14
C GLY A 32 -2.90 -5.47 4.38
N ASN A 33 -1.73 -4.95 4.71
CA ASN A 33 -1.19 -3.73 4.12
C ASN A 33 0.29 -3.88 3.76
N LEU A 34 0.66 -3.40 2.57
CA LEU A 34 2.04 -3.38 2.07
C LEU A 34 2.53 -1.93 1.96
N LEU A 35 3.64 -1.62 2.61
CA LEU A 35 4.34 -0.34 2.44
C LEU A 35 5.54 -0.50 1.51
N ILE A 36 5.62 0.32 0.46
CA ILE A 36 6.73 0.38 -0.49
C ILE A 36 7.47 1.69 -0.29
N GLY A 37 8.67 1.62 0.29
CA GLY A 37 9.51 2.79 0.59
C GLY A 37 10.74 2.90 -0.28
N GLY A 38 11.37 4.08 -0.33
CA GLY A 38 12.65 4.31 -0.98
C GLY A 38 12.73 5.63 -1.73
N ALA A 39 13.94 6.07 -2.08
CA ALA A 39 14.18 7.33 -2.78
C ALA A 39 13.56 7.35 -4.19
N THR A 40 13.48 8.52 -4.79
CA THR A 40 13.01 8.72 -6.16
C THR A 40 13.84 7.92 -7.15
N LYS A 41 13.21 7.38 -8.20
CA LYS A 41 13.85 6.61 -9.30
C LYS A 41 14.56 5.33 -8.85
N GLN A 42 14.19 4.74 -7.73
CA GLN A 42 14.79 3.49 -7.23
C GLN A 42 13.98 2.22 -7.56
N GLY A 43 12.88 2.33 -8.33
CA GLY A 43 12.12 1.16 -8.81
C GLY A 43 10.72 1.00 -8.21
N LYS A 44 10.30 1.87 -7.26
CA LYS A 44 8.98 1.77 -6.61
C LYS A 44 7.80 1.72 -7.59
N SER A 45 7.69 2.69 -8.50
CA SER A 45 6.60 2.73 -9.49
C SER A 45 6.60 1.49 -10.39
N HIS A 46 7.77 1.03 -10.83
CA HIS A 46 7.88 -0.20 -11.60
C HIS A 46 7.34 -1.41 -10.82
N CYS A 47 7.73 -1.53 -9.56
CA CYS A 47 7.23 -2.56 -8.67
C CYS A 47 5.70 -2.48 -8.53
N ILE A 48 5.13 -1.30 -8.28
CA ILE A 48 3.68 -1.10 -8.16
C ILE A 48 2.94 -1.53 -9.43
N HIS A 49 3.41 -1.14 -10.61
CA HIS A 49 2.83 -1.56 -11.87
C HIS A 49 2.87 -3.08 -12.07
N ASN A 50 3.96 -3.72 -11.64
CA ASN A 50 4.06 -5.18 -11.68
C ASN A 50 3.06 -5.84 -10.71
N LEU A 51 2.91 -5.31 -9.50
CA LEU A 51 1.91 -5.81 -8.54
C LEU A 51 0.47 -5.65 -9.08
N ILE A 52 0.14 -4.51 -9.68
CA ILE A 52 -1.17 -4.30 -10.32
C ILE A 52 -1.42 -5.37 -11.39
N ARG A 53 -0.46 -5.62 -12.29
CA ARG A 53 -0.60 -6.66 -13.33
C ARG A 53 -0.80 -8.06 -12.75
N GLN A 54 -0.08 -8.40 -11.69
CA GLN A 54 -0.27 -9.70 -11.02
C GLN A 54 -1.67 -9.82 -10.41
N ILE A 55 -2.16 -8.76 -9.75
CA ILE A 55 -3.50 -8.72 -9.15
C ILE A 55 -4.58 -8.87 -10.24
N GLU A 56 -4.38 -8.25 -11.41
CA GLU A 56 -5.28 -8.38 -12.57
C GLU A 56 -5.42 -9.83 -13.06
N THR A 57 -4.39 -10.64 -12.92
CA THR A 57 -4.36 -12.04 -13.42
C THR A 57 -4.85 -13.07 -12.40
N LEU A 58 -5.24 -12.66 -11.20
CA LEU A 58 -5.79 -13.57 -10.20
C LEU A 58 -7.12 -14.17 -10.68
N THR A 59 -7.42 -15.38 -10.26
CA THR A 59 -8.67 -16.09 -10.61
C THR A 59 -9.92 -15.31 -10.19
N THR A 60 -9.84 -14.66 -9.03
CA THR A 60 -10.86 -13.75 -8.49
C THR A 60 -10.20 -12.42 -8.14
N PRO A 61 -10.03 -11.54 -9.14
CA PRO A 61 -9.33 -10.28 -8.90
C PRO A 61 -10.17 -9.36 -8.01
N PRO A 62 -9.52 -8.69 -7.04
CA PRO A 62 -10.17 -7.68 -6.21
C PRO A 62 -10.50 -6.43 -7.05
N LYS A 63 -11.41 -5.60 -6.56
CA LYS A 63 -11.65 -4.29 -7.14
C LYS A 63 -10.45 -3.39 -6.85
N LEU A 64 -9.73 -2.97 -7.90
CA LEU A 64 -8.60 -2.07 -7.80
C LEU A 64 -9.05 -0.61 -7.82
N ILE A 65 -8.52 0.19 -6.90
CA ILE A 65 -8.72 1.63 -6.81
C ILE A 65 -7.36 2.29 -6.64
N LEU A 66 -7.04 3.20 -7.53
CA LEU A 66 -5.73 3.79 -7.65
C LEU A 66 -5.78 5.25 -7.26
N PHE A 67 -4.91 5.67 -6.35
CA PHE A 67 -4.75 7.06 -5.92
C PHE A 67 -3.47 7.63 -6.52
N ASP A 68 -3.62 8.59 -7.44
CA ASP A 68 -2.54 9.26 -8.18
C ASP A 68 -2.59 10.78 -7.97
N PRO A 69 -2.23 11.27 -6.79
CA PRO A 69 -2.31 12.69 -6.48
C PRO A 69 -1.47 13.58 -7.41
N LYS A 70 -0.41 13.04 -7.98
CA LYS A 70 0.46 13.73 -8.95
C LYS A 70 -0.02 13.67 -10.39
N ARG A 71 -1.01 12.83 -10.71
CA ARG A 71 -1.54 12.61 -12.07
C ARG A 71 -0.51 12.12 -13.09
N CYS A 72 0.48 11.36 -12.66
CA CYS A 72 1.58 10.94 -13.54
C CYS A 72 1.78 9.42 -13.61
N GLU A 73 1.40 8.67 -12.58
CA GLU A 73 1.70 7.22 -12.53
C GLU A 73 0.57 6.34 -13.09
N PHE A 74 -0.69 6.65 -12.77
CA PHE A 74 -1.81 5.75 -13.08
C PHE A 74 -2.71 6.21 -14.22
N SER A 75 -2.31 7.21 -15.00
CA SER A 75 -3.12 7.72 -16.12
C SER A 75 -3.52 6.63 -17.14
N GLN A 76 -2.64 5.67 -17.39
CA GLN A 76 -2.86 4.54 -18.31
C GLN A 76 -3.94 3.55 -17.84
N TYR A 77 -4.35 3.61 -16.57
CA TYR A 77 -5.36 2.73 -16.00
C TYR A 77 -6.76 3.33 -15.95
N LYS A 78 -6.94 4.61 -16.31
CA LYS A 78 -8.22 5.36 -16.19
C LYS A 78 -9.40 4.71 -16.92
N GLU A 79 -9.14 4.00 -18.01
CA GLU A 79 -10.19 3.31 -18.77
C GLU A 79 -10.65 2.00 -18.11
N ARG A 80 -9.81 1.41 -17.26
CA ARG A 80 -10.05 0.10 -16.62
C ARG A 80 -10.40 0.18 -15.16
N TYR A 81 -9.85 1.16 -14.45
CA TYR A 81 -9.98 1.30 -13.00
C TYR A 81 -10.37 2.71 -12.59
N ARG A 82 -10.95 2.80 -11.40
CA ARG A 82 -11.17 4.10 -10.78
C ARG A 82 -9.83 4.67 -10.34
N VAL A 83 -9.41 5.76 -11.00
CA VAL A 83 -8.23 6.53 -10.64
C VAL A 83 -8.67 7.83 -9.98
N ILE A 84 -8.20 8.07 -8.77
CA ILE A 84 -8.50 9.25 -7.95
C ILE A 84 -7.27 10.15 -7.97
N ASP A 85 -7.38 11.26 -8.65
CA ASP A 85 -6.28 12.18 -8.96
C ASP A 85 -6.44 13.57 -8.32
N SER A 86 -7.29 13.71 -7.31
CA SER A 86 -7.44 14.93 -6.52
C SER A 86 -7.66 14.62 -5.03
N SER A 87 -7.21 15.51 -4.15
CA SER A 87 -7.35 15.35 -2.70
C SER A 87 -8.80 15.39 -2.24
N SER A 88 -9.63 16.29 -2.79
CA SER A 88 -11.05 16.37 -2.44
C SER A 88 -11.78 15.06 -2.78
N ASN A 89 -11.59 14.56 -4.00
CA ASN A 89 -12.19 13.28 -4.41
C ASN A 89 -11.64 12.11 -3.59
N ALA A 90 -10.37 12.19 -3.15
CA ALA A 90 -9.77 11.17 -2.31
C ALA A 90 -10.43 11.10 -0.92
N VAL A 91 -10.64 12.24 -0.27
CA VAL A 91 -11.32 12.30 1.03
C VAL A 91 -12.73 11.75 0.93
N ASP A 92 -13.53 12.24 -0.03
CA ASP A 92 -14.91 11.80 -0.21
C ASP A 92 -14.99 10.31 -0.48
N PHE A 93 -14.09 9.79 -1.32
CA PHE A 93 -14.04 8.37 -1.62
C PHE A 93 -13.61 7.52 -0.41
N LEU A 94 -12.55 7.91 0.31
CA LEU A 94 -12.09 7.18 1.49
C LEU A 94 -13.16 7.16 2.59
N LEU A 95 -13.89 8.26 2.77
CA LEU A 95 -15.00 8.32 3.70
C LEU A 95 -16.16 7.43 3.26
N SER A 96 -16.50 7.38 1.95
CA SER A 96 -17.53 6.47 1.46
C SER A 96 -17.16 5.00 1.70
N VAL A 97 -15.90 4.62 1.46
CA VAL A 97 -15.39 3.26 1.77
C VAL A 97 -15.56 2.93 3.26
N ILE A 98 -15.24 3.88 4.14
CA ILE A 98 -15.41 3.67 5.58
C ILE A 98 -16.92 3.51 5.91
N CYS A 99 -17.77 4.39 5.40
CA CYS A 99 -19.19 4.32 5.67
C CYS A 99 -19.83 3.04 5.14
N GLU A 100 -19.53 2.66 3.90
CA GLU A 100 -20.17 1.55 3.21
C GLU A 100 -19.65 0.17 3.64
N HIS A 101 -18.37 0.05 3.95
CA HIS A 101 -17.73 -1.25 4.16
C HIS A 101 -17.20 -1.47 5.57
N ILE A 102 -16.85 -0.42 6.29
CA ILE A 102 -16.27 -0.53 7.64
C ILE A 102 -17.30 -0.32 8.73
N LEU A 103 -18.13 0.72 8.62
CA LEU A 103 -19.08 1.08 9.66
C LEU A 103 -20.41 0.32 9.57
N VAL A 104 -20.80 -0.14 8.37
CA VAL A 104 -22.03 -0.93 8.22
C VAL A 104 -21.80 -2.32 8.81
N LYS A 105 -22.35 -2.55 9.98
CA LYS A 105 -22.47 -3.89 10.58
C LYS A 105 -23.50 -4.67 9.77
N ASP A 106 -23.07 -5.77 9.16
CA ASP A 106 -23.86 -6.85 8.56
C ASP A 106 -25.39 -6.59 8.43
N VAL A 107 -25.77 -5.57 7.69
CA VAL A 107 -27.13 -5.49 7.16
C VAL A 107 -27.10 -6.39 5.93
N SER A 108 -27.86 -7.48 6.00
CA SER A 108 -28.05 -8.47 4.96
C SER A 108 -28.49 -7.81 3.64
N THR A 109 -27.54 -7.25 2.92
CA THR A 109 -27.75 -6.80 1.54
C THR A 109 -27.41 -7.97 0.63
N SER A 110 -28.29 -8.26 -0.31
CA SER A 110 -28.28 -9.35 -1.28
C SER A 110 -27.15 -9.27 -2.34
N GLU A 111 -26.12 -8.48 -2.13
CA GLU A 111 -24.90 -8.48 -2.90
C GLU A 111 -23.96 -9.57 -2.39
N PRO A 112 -23.27 -10.32 -3.25
CA PRO A 112 -22.34 -11.36 -2.79
C PRO A 112 -21.25 -10.73 -1.94
N SER A 113 -21.22 -11.07 -0.67
CA SER A 113 -20.37 -10.54 0.41
C SER A 113 -18.85 -10.86 0.26
N HIS A 114 -18.37 -11.07 -0.98
CA HIS A 114 -17.02 -11.56 -1.25
C HIS A 114 -16.17 -10.66 -2.16
N SER A 115 -16.62 -9.43 -2.45
CA SER A 115 -15.77 -8.51 -3.23
C SER A 115 -14.66 -7.96 -2.34
N SER A 116 -13.41 -8.38 -2.57
CA SER A 116 -12.24 -7.74 -1.97
C SER A 116 -11.86 -6.47 -2.73
N TYR A 117 -11.22 -5.54 -2.02
CA TYR A 117 -10.71 -4.29 -2.57
C TYR A 117 -9.20 -4.21 -2.36
N VAL A 118 -8.48 -3.66 -3.33
CA VAL A 118 -7.09 -3.26 -3.15
C VAL A 118 -6.96 -1.78 -3.50
N LEU A 119 -6.60 -0.99 -2.49
CA LEU A 119 -6.32 0.43 -2.63
C LEU A 119 -4.82 0.60 -2.88
N VAL A 120 -4.44 1.18 -4.01
CA VAL A 120 -3.05 1.47 -4.32
C VAL A 120 -2.84 2.98 -4.24
N ILE A 121 -2.02 3.42 -3.30
CA ILE A 121 -1.74 4.84 -3.05
C ILE A 121 -0.32 5.12 -3.50
N ASP A 122 -0.18 5.85 -4.62
CA ASP A 122 1.12 6.36 -5.03
C ASP A 122 1.42 7.65 -4.28
N GLU A 123 2.56 7.65 -3.57
CA GLU A 123 3.07 8.74 -2.74
C GLU A 123 2.06 9.27 -1.70
N ILE A 124 1.98 8.58 -0.57
CA ILE A 124 1.09 8.98 0.54
C ILE A 124 1.36 10.41 1.03
N TYR A 125 2.61 10.90 0.92
CA TYR A 125 2.97 12.26 1.28
C TYR A 125 2.13 13.27 0.48
N ASP A 126 2.02 13.08 -0.84
CA ASP A 126 1.26 14.01 -1.69
C ASP A 126 -0.24 13.91 -1.44
N LEU A 127 -0.75 12.73 -1.13
CA LEU A 127 -2.16 12.55 -0.83
C LEU A 127 -2.58 13.29 0.45
N ILE A 128 -1.72 13.28 1.48
CA ILE A 128 -2.01 13.92 2.77
C ILE A 128 -1.58 15.39 2.79
N SER A 129 -0.54 15.77 2.03
CA SER A 129 0.09 17.10 2.08
C SER A 129 -0.27 18.05 0.94
N MET A 130 -1.26 17.73 0.11
CA MET A 130 -1.64 18.52 -1.09
C MET A 130 -2.03 19.98 -0.80
N GLN A 131 -2.07 20.39 0.46
CA GLN A 131 -2.18 21.79 0.83
C GLN A 131 -0.92 22.25 1.60
N LYS A 132 -0.09 23.03 0.93
CA LYS A 132 1.18 23.60 1.39
C LYS A 132 1.07 24.41 2.69
N SER A 133 0.90 23.76 3.82
CA SER A 133 1.06 24.38 5.11
C SER A 133 1.68 23.38 6.08
N ARG A 134 2.85 23.71 6.65
CA ARG A 134 3.61 22.90 7.62
C ARG A 134 2.92 22.63 8.97
N SER A 135 1.64 22.82 9.04
CA SER A 135 0.78 22.37 10.14
C SER A 135 -0.47 21.77 9.49
N MET A 136 -1.03 20.71 10.08
CA MET A 136 -2.37 20.19 9.72
C MET A 136 -3.42 21.30 9.94
N LYS A 137 -3.35 22.39 9.17
CA LYS A 137 -4.24 23.55 9.28
C LYS A 137 -5.49 23.39 8.46
N ASN A 138 -5.53 22.39 7.56
CA ASN A 138 -6.72 22.09 6.80
C ASN A 138 -7.40 20.84 7.31
N TYR A 139 -8.65 21.00 7.68
CA TYR A 139 -9.54 19.94 8.12
C TYR A 139 -9.60 18.77 7.12
N SER A 140 -9.49 19.04 5.83
CA SER A 140 -9.47 18.04 4.77
C SER A 140 -8.25 17.09 4.85
N ASP A 141 -7.04 17.63 5.10
CA ASP A 141 -5.82 16.81 5.21
C ASP A 141 -5.89 15.89 6.43
N TYR A 142 -6.41 16.43 7.54
CA TYR A 142 -6.66 15.66 8.74
C TYR A 142 -7.68 14.54 8.50
N LEU A 143 -8.78 14.83 7.81
CA LEU A 143 -9.79 13.82 7.45
C LEU A 143 -9.20 12.73 6.55
N CYS A 144 -8.43 13.11 5.54
CA CYS A 144 -7.75 12.15 4.66
C CYS A 144 -6.81 11.23 5.46
N TYR A 145 -5.96 11.80 6.31
CA TYR A 145 -5.09 11.03 7.18
C TYR A 145 -5.86 10.08 8.09
N MET A 146 -6.92 10.57 8.75
CA MET A 146 -7.74 9.75 9.64
C MET A 146 -8.48 8.63 8.88
N ALA A 147 -8.96 8.92 7.68
CA ALA A 147 -9.60 7.92 6.82
C ALA A 147 -8.62 6.82 6.41
N ILE A 148 -7.40 7.18 6.00
CA ILE A 148 -6.34 6.19 5.67
C ILE A 148 -6.02 5.34 6.91
N ILE A 149 -5.82 5.94 8.08
CA ILE A 149 -5.54 5.19 9.32
C ILE A 149 -6.67 4.20 9.64
N ASN A 150 -7.93 4.61 9.53
CA ASN A 150 -9.07 3.72 9.77
C ASN A 150 -9.07 2.54 8.79
N ILE A 151 -8.82 2.78 7.51
CA ILE A 151 -8.76 1.73 6.50
C ILE A 151 -7.59 0.78 6.78
N LEU A 152 -6.42 1.29 7.16
CA LEU A 152 -5.27 0.44 7.51
C LEU A 152 -5.53 -0.45 8.72
N ILE A 153 -6.30 0.03 9.71
CA ILE A 153 -6.60 -0.73 10.93
C ILE A 153 -7.72 -1.74 10.69
N GLN A 154 -8.83 -1.33 10.10
CA GLN A 154 -10.06 -2.10 10.04
C GLN A 154 -10.31 -2.77 8.67
N GLY A 155 -9.69 -2.22 7.63
CA GLY A 155 -9.88 -2.71 6.25
C GLY A 155 -9.57 -4.19 6.05
N PRO A 156 -8.44 -4.73 6.55
CA PRO A 156 -8.11 -6.14 6.35
C PRO A 156 -9.20 -7.11 6.82
N GLU A 157 -9.86 -6.83 7.93
CA GLU A 157 -11.01 -7.63 8.44
C GLU A 157 -12.25 -7.55 7.54
N LYS A 158 -12.30 -6.54 6.68
CA LYS A 158 -13.39 -6.29 5.73
C LYS A 158 -12.97 -6.55 4.27
N ASN A 159 -11.89 -7.31 4.05
CA ASN A 159 -11.31 -7.62 2.75
C ASN A 159 -10.90 -6.37 1.94
N ILE A 160 -10.48 -5.31 2.64
CA ILE A 160 -9.92 -4.10 2.04
C ILE A 160 -8.44 -4.04 2.37
N TYR A 161 -7.60 -4.19 1.36
CA TYR A 161 -6.14 -4.23 1.49
C TYR A 161 -5.54 -2.99 0.88
N THR A 162 -4.36 -2.60 1.37
CA THR A 162 -3.75 -1.35 0.92
C THR A 162 -2.29 -1.56 0.53
N ILE A 163 -1.92 -1.04 -0.64
CA ILE A 163 -0.52 -0.90 -1.08
C ILE A 163 -0.20 0.59 -1.06
N ILE A 164 0.73 1.00 -0.21
CA ILE A 164 1.12 2.41 -0.05
C ILE A 164 2.55 2.58 -0.53
N SER A 165 2.80 3.57 -1.39
CA SER A 165 4.16 3.99 -1.67
C SER A 165 4.53 5.31 -0.98
N THR A 166 5.82 5.47 -0.71
CA THR A 166 6.38 6.72 -0.21
C THR A 166 7.83 6.91 -0.61
N GLN A 167 8.19 8.13 -0.96
CA GLN A 167 9.57 8.58 -1.15
C GLN A 167 10.10 9.26 0.11
N SER A 168 9.20 9.71 0.99
CA SER A 168 9.55 10.45 2.20
C SER A 168 9.48 9.57 3.43
N SER A 169 10.48 9.69 4.27
CA SER A 169 10.46 9.13 5.63
C SER A 169 9.99 10.16 6.67
N ASP A 170 9.32 11.25 6.22
CA ASP A 170 8.82 12.30 7.11
C ASP A 170 7.93 11.70 8.20
N LYS A 171 8.26 12.03 9.47
CA LYS A 171 7.56 11.47 10.63
C LYS A 171 6.15 12.03 10.82
N ASP A 172 5.84 13.15 10.25
CA ASP A 172 4.52 13.75 10.36
C ASP A 172 3.54 13.07 9.40
N ILE A 173 4.04 12.45 8.35
CA ILE A 173 3.26 11.67 7.39
C ILE A 173 3.38 10.17 7.65
N LEU A 174 4.61 9.64 7.64
CA LEU A 174 4.87 8.23 7.91
C LEU A 174 4.92 8.00 9.43
N THR A 175 3.77 8.20 10.06
CA THR A 175 3.62 8.11 11.50
C THR A 175 3.80 6.69 12.03
N LYS A 176 4.01 6.56 13.33
CA LYS A 176 4.03 5.24 13.99
C LYS A 176 2.77 4.44 13.70
N LYS A 177 1.58 5.08 13.66
CA LYS A 177 0.32 4.39 13.36
C LYS A 177 0.31 3.74 11.98
N ILE A 178 0.82 4.42 10.94
CA ILE A 178 0.95 3.84 9.60
C ILE A 178 1.94 2.68 9.62
N LEU A 179 3.12 2.87 10.23
CA LEU A 179 4.16 1.85 10.27
C LEU A 179 3.74 0.61 11.07
N ASP A 180 2.98 0.76 12.14
CA ASP A 180 2.51 -0.37 12.96
C ASP A 180 1.41 -1.16 12.23
N ASN A 181 0.66 -0.54 11.31
CA ASN A 181 -0.35 -1.22 10.50
C ASN A 181 0.18 -1.70 9.12
N CYS A 182 1.44 -1.41 8.78
CA CYS A 182 2.14 -1.93 7.62
C CYS A 182 3.30 -2.82 8.09
N GLN A 183 2.98 -4.06 8.51
CA GLN A 183 3.99 -5.00 9.02
C GLN A 183 4.80 -5.65 7.90
N THR A 184 4.30 -5.63 6.68
CA THR A 184 5.05 -6.01 5.47
C THR A 184 5.51 -4.75 4.75
N ARG A 185 6.83 -4.63 4.56
CA ARG A 185 7.44 -3.45 3.94
C ARG A 185 8.47 -3.87 2.92
N LEU A 186 8.38 -3.30 1.74
CA LEU A 186 9.35 -3.45 0.66
C LEU A 186 10.10 -2.14 0.49
N VAL A 187 11.40 -2.12 0.82
CA VAL A 187 12.17 -0.88 0.86
C VAL A 187 13.29 -0.93 -0.15
N PHE A 188 13.16 -0.12 -1.18
CA PHE A 188 14.21 0.19 -2.14
C PHE A 188 15.25 1.13 -1.51
N ARG A 189 16.31 1.43 -2.28
CA ARG A 189 17.38 2.31 -1.78
C ARG A 189 16.82 3.60 -1.17
N THR A 190 17.26 3.91 0.05
CA THR A 190 16.99 5.17 0.74
C THR A 190 18.14 6.16 0.58
N ILE A 191 17.90 7.43 0.89
CA ILE A 191 18.94 8.48 0.76
C ILE A 191 20.02 8.29 1.83
N ASN A 192 19.62 7.87 3.04
CA ASN A 192 20.51 7.75 4.19
C ASN A 192 20.03 6.67 5.18
N ALA A 193 20.88 6.35 6.14
CA ALA A 193 20.60 5.35 7.17
C ALA A 193 19.46 5.75 8.12
N GLN A 194 19.16 7.04 8.28
CA GLN A 194 18.05 7.49 9.12
C GLN A 194 16.71 7.12 8.50
N ASP A 195 16.55 7.31 7.18
CA ASP A 195 15.36 6.92 6.42
C ASP A 195 15.17 5.40 6.46
N SER A 196 16.28 4.65 6.28
CA SER A 196 16.27 3.20 6.39
C SER A 196 15.80 2.74 7.78
N ARG A 197 16.41 3.24 8.86
CA ARG A 197 16.02 2.90 10.25
C ARG A 197 14.55 3.22 10.52
N ARG A 198 14.06 4.29 9.93
CA ARG A 198 12.68 4.69 10.14
C ARG A 198 11.70 3.69 9.56
N ILE A 199 11.94 3.24 8.32
CA ILE A 199 11.02 2.33 7.62
C ILE A 199 11.26 0.87 8.04
N LEU A 200 12.53 0.44 8.12
CA LEU A 200 12.93 -0.95 8.40
C LEU A 200 13.20 -1.24 9.88
N LYS A 201 13.21 -0.22 10.74
CA LYS A 201 13.71 -0.28 12.13
C LYS A 201 15.22 -0.57 12.24
N LYS A 202 15.95 -0.66 11.12
CA LYS A 202 17.39 -0.87 11.04
C LYS A 202 17.98 -0.22 9.78
N PRO A 203 19.29 0.05 9.74
CA PRO A 203 19.98 0.53 8.53
C PRO A 203 20.13 -0.59 7.50
N GLY A 204 20.53 -0.24 6.29
CA GLY A 204 20.91 -1.16 5.20
C GLY A 204 20.25 -0.87 3.87
N ALA A 205 19.11 -0.16 3.82
CA ALA A 205 18.51 0.21 2.54
C ALA A 205 19.30 1.30 1.80
N GLU A 206 20.04 2.14 2.52
CA GLU A 206 20.97 3.12 1.92
C GLU A 206 22.11 2.49 1.13
N ASP A 207 22.48 1.25 1.48
CA ASP A 207 23.60 0.51 0.88
C ASP A 207 23.21 -0.33 -0.35
N LEU A 208 21.91 -0.32 -0.73
CA LEU A 208 21.45 -1.01 -1.94
C LEU A 208 22.06 -0.37 -3.19
N LEU A 209 22.55 -1.18 -4.11
CA LEU A 209 23.30 -0.72 -5.28
C LEU A 209 22.46 -0.59 -6.55
N GLY A 210 21.46 -1.45 -6.71
CA GLY A 210 20.64 -1.54 -7.93
C GLY A 210 19.25 -0.95 -7.76
N ARG A 211 18.66 -0.49 -8.89
CA ARG A 211 17.27 0.02 -8.92
C ARG A 211 16.21 -1.06 -8.69
N VAL A 212 16.58 -2.32 -8.79
CA VAL A 212 15.71 -3.48 -8.59
C VAL A 212 15.97 -4.18 -7.26
N GLU A 213 17.01 -3.76 -6.52
CA GLU A 213 17.28 -4.30 -5.19
C GLU A 213 16.36 -3.67 -4.16
N ALA A 214 15.80 -4.50 -3.31
CA ALA A 214 14.99 -4.06 -2.18
C ALA A 214 15.24 -4.92 -0.93
N ILE A 215 14.86 -4.41 0.21
CA ILE A 215 14.80 -5.15 1.46
C ILE A 215 13.34 -5.40 1.79
N LEU A 216 12.95 -6.66 1.89
CA LEU A 216 11.67 -7.07 2.40
C LEU A 216 11.77 -7.19 3.92
N TYR A 217 10.94 -6.43 4.62
CA TYR A 217 10.72 -6.52 6.07
C TYR A 217 9.38 -7.21 6.33
N GLN A 218 9.39 -8.28 7.12
CA GLN A 218 8.20 -8.96 7.61
C GLN A 218 8.45 -9.41 9.05
N GLU A 219 7.54 -9.09 9.97
CA GLU A 219 7.56 -9.58 11.35
C GLU A 219 8.91 -9.43 12.07
N GLY A 220 9.60 -8.32 11.84
CA GLY A 220 10.92 -8.06 12.44
C GLY A 220 12.12 -8.59 11.63
N ASN A 221 11.89 -9.47 10.66
CA ASN A 221 12.93 -10.03 9.81
C ASN A 221 13.12 -9.20 8.54
N CYS A 222 14.35 -9.11 8.07
CA CYS A 222 14.68 -8.45 6.81
C CYS A 222 15.49 -9.38 5.93
N ARG A 223 15.12 -9.46 4.65
CA ARG A 223 15.90 -10.14 3.61
C ARG A 223 16.05 -9.25 2.38
N LYS A 224 17.19 -9.32 1.73
CA LYS A 224 17.38 -8.73 0.40
C LYS A 224 16.57 -9.52 -0.62
N ILE A 225 15.95 -8.81 -1.54
CA ILE A 225 15.31 -9.40 -2.72
C ILE A 225 15.66 -8.58 -3.96
N GLN A 226 15.56 -9.22 -5.11
CA GLN A 226 15.66 -8.59 -6.39
C GLN A 226 14.27 -8.54 -7.02
N CYS A 227 13.72 -7.33 -7.14
CA CYS A 227 12.41 -7.09 -7.77
C CYS A 227 12.52 -7.23 -9.29
N PRO A 228 11.45 -7.63 -9.99
CA PRO A 228 11.42 -7.75 -11.44
C PRO A 228 11.45 -6.39 -12.13
#